data_f2933c56b75ad25d328471661ba207b0
#
_entry.id   f2933c56b75ad25d328471661ba207b0
#
_cell.length_a   1.000
_cell.length_b   1.000
_cell.length_c   1.000
_cell.angle_alpha   90.00
_cell.angle_beta   90.00
_cell.angle_gamma   90.00
#
_symmetry.space_group_name_H-M   'P 1'
#
loop_
_entity.id
_entity.type
_entity.pdbx_description
1 polymer ?
#
loop_
_entity_poly.entity_id
_entity_poly.type
_entity_poly.pdbx_seq_one_letter_code
_entity_poly.pdbx_strand_id
1 'polypeptide(L)'
;MKRIMAFVFLTCSLVSVSFAATARALSEALSQQDKNKAVAQRVFDEIFNEGRFQTANEIYARDFVNHGLHRDFNLEEDQAAARWEKKIAPDLKITVDLMVAEGDLVTVVWTARGTNSVPIGRLPATGVRIEERGITVWRIVDGKIREEWTSFDLLHIVRAVISQLKWTLISLACAAVVLVWLVIRFVRKLWHTHGSGSPGRALR
;
A
#
# COMPACT_ATOMS: atom_id res chain seq x y z
N MET A 1 -61.37 -39.23 -3.42
CA MET A 1 -60.08 -39.41 -4.08
C MET A 1 -59.65 -38.20 -4.97
N LYS A 2 -60.52 -37.76 -5.95
CA LYS A 2 -60.19 -36.66 -6.86
C LYS A 2 -59.80 -35.31 -6.17
N ARG A 3 -60.47 -34.93 -5.06
CA ARG A 3 -60.14 -33.65 -4.31
C ARG A 3 -58.82 -33.69 -3.54
N ILE A 4 -58.41 -34.86 -3.03
CA ILE A 4 -57.17 -35.05 -2.33
C ILE A 4 -56.00 -34.99 -3.31
N MET A 5 -56.11 -35.62 -4.49
CA MET A 5 -55.11 -35.54 -5.55
C MET A 5 -54.91 -34.10 -6.05
N ALA A 6 -55.99 -33.32 -6.23
CA ALA A 6 -55.86 -31.91 -6.63
C ALA A 6 -55.13 -31.05 -5.59
N PHE A 7 -55.35 -31.30 -4.30
CA PHE A 7 -54.67 -30.59 -3.21
C PHE A 7 -53.16 -30.93 -3.14
N VAL A 8 -52.82 -32.21 -3.33
CA VAL A 8 -51.40 -32.66 -3.37
C VAL A 8 -50.67 -32.07 -4.58
N PHE A 9 -51.31 -32.01 -5.75
CA PHE A 9 -50.71 -31.38 -6.93
C PHE A 9 -50.52 -29.87 -6.75
N LEU A 10 -51.48 -29.18 -6.14
CA LEU A 10 -51.38 -27.73 -5.90
C LEU A 10 -50.27 -27.40 -4.88
N THR A 11 -50.13 -28.17 -3.80
CA THR A 11 -49.04 -27.96 -2.81
C THR A 11 -47.69 -28.30 -3.39
N CYS A 12 -47.56 -29.34 -4.20
CA CYS A 12 -46.30 -29.70 -4.86
C CYS A 12 -45.87 -28.64 -5.87
N SER A 13 -46.82 -28.03 -6.60
CA SER A 13 -46.51 -26.93 -7.53
C SER A 13 -46.06 -25.65 -6.81
N LEU A 14 -46.68 -25.31 -5.68
CA LEU A 14 -46.28 -24.14 -4.88
C LEU A 14 -44.88 -24.31 -4.29
N VAL A 15 -44.50 -25.49 -3.79
CA VAL A 15 -43.19 -25.80 -3.26
C VAL A 15 -42.10 -25.72 -4.35
N SER A 16 -42.38 -26.25 -5.55
CA SER A 16 -41.44 -26.22 -6.67
C SER A 16 -41.18 -24.79 -7.20
N VAL A 17 -42.23 -23.96 -7.25
CA VAL A 17 -42.10 -22.55 -7.65
C VAL A 17 -41.25 -21.75 -6.61
N SER A 18 -41.49 -21.98 -5.31
CA SER A 18 -40.72 -21.35 -4.25
C SER A 18 -39.24 -21.75 -4.29
N PHE A 19 -38.96 -23.04 -4.51
CA PHE A 19 -37.57 -23.52 -4.61
C PHE A 19 -36.86 -22.95 -5.85
N ALA A 20 -37.49 -22.86 -6.99
CA ALA A 20 -36.93 -22.27 -8.20
C ALA A 20 -36.65 -20.77 -8.03
N ALA A 21 -37.55 -20.03 -7.37
CA ALA A 21 -37.33 -18.59 -7.07
C ALA A 21 -36.15 -18.37 -6.12
N THR A 22 -36.01 -19.19 -5.08
CA THR A 22 -34.89 -19.13 -4.14
C THR A 22 -33.54 -19.45 -4.82
N ALA A 23 -33.51 -20.50 -5.64
CA ALA A 23 -32.33 -20.88 -6.40
C ALA A 23 -31.89 -19.78 -7.39
N ARG A 24 -32.85 -19.12 -8.04
CA ARG A 24 -32.58 -17.99 -8.94
C ARG A 24 -32.03 -16.79 -8.18
N ALA A 25 -32.63 -16.39 -7.06
CA ALA A 25 -32.15 -15.29 -6.22
C ALA A 25 -30.73 -15.54 -5.70
N LEU A 26 -30.43 -16.78 -5.29
CA LEU A 26 -29.07 -17.16 -4.87
C LEU A 26 -28.05 -17.05 -6.02
N SER A 27 -28.44 -17.53 -7.22
CA SER A 27 -27.59 -17.44 -8.41
C SER A 27 -27.33 -15.99 -8.81
N GLU A 28 -28.33 -15.11 -8.74
CA GLU A 28 -28.21 -13.69 -9.02
C GLU A 28 -27.31 -13.00 -7.98
N ALA A 29 -27.44 -13.34 -6.68
CA ALA A 29 -26.58 -12.82 -5.61
C ALA A 29 -25.12 -13.23 -5.80
N LEU A 30 -24.82 -14.48 -6.12
CA LEU A 30 -23.46 -14.96 -6.41
C LEU A 30 -22.86 -14.26 -7.63
N SER A 31 -23.64 -14.11 -8.72
CA SER A 31 -23.20 -13.36 -9.90
C SER A 31 -22.91 -11.88 -9.59
N GLN A 32 -23.64 -11.24 -8.66
CA GLN A 32 -23.39 -9.87 -8.26
C GLN A 32 -22.10 -9.76 -7.43
N GLN A 33 -21.86 -10.69 -6.52
CA GLN A 33 -20.61 -10.73 -5.75
C GLN A 33 -19.38 -10.90 -6.66
N ASP A 34 -19.45 -11.72 -7.69
CA ASP A 34 -18.36 -11.88 -8.65
C ASP A 34 -18.13 -10.62 -9.48
N LYS A 35 -19.19 -9.91 -9.86
CA LYS A 35 -19.06 -8.58 -10.50
C LYS A 35 -18.40 -7.57 -9.57
N ASN A 36 -18.79 -7.54 -8.30
CA ASN A 36 -18.20 -6.64 -7.31
C ASN A 36 -16.71 -6.95 -7.09
N LYS A 37 -16.32 -8.24 -7.00
CA LYS A 37 -14.91 -8.64 -6.95
C LYS A 37 -14.13 -8.19 -8.19
N ALA A 38 -14.74 -8.30 -9.38
CA ALA A 38 -14.08 -7.83 -10.60
C ALA A 38 -13.82 -6.31 -10.58
N VAL A 39 -14.77 -5.51 -10.05
CA VAL A 39 -14.55 -4.06 -9.84
C VAL A 39 -13.40 -3.81 -8.87
N ALA A 40 -13.38 -4.51 -7.73
CA ALA A 40 -12.31 -4.40 -6.74
C ALA A 40 -10.95 -4.80 -7.32
N GLN A 41 -10.88 -5.84 -8.13
CA GLN A 41 -9.64 -6.29 -8.80
C GLN A 41 -9.06 -5.20 -9.71
N ARG A 42 -9.91 -4.46 -10.43
CA ARG A 42 -9.49 -3.37 -11.32
C ARG A 42 -8.76 -2.24 -10.58
N VAL A 43 -9.06 -2.00 -9.31
CA VAL A 43 -8.33 -1.02 -8.48
C VAL A 43 -6.85 -1.40 -8.42
N PHE A 44 -6.54 -2.64 -8.09
CA PHE A 44 -5.17 -3.11 -7.97
C PHE A 44 -4.48 -3.20 -9.33
N ASP A 45 -5.13 -3.82 -10.31
CA ASP A 45 -4.50 -4.08 -11.60
C ASP A 45 -4.31 -2.80 -12.41
N GLU A 46 -5.37 -2.00 -12.54
CA GLU A 46 -5.35 -0.86 -13.45
C GLU A 46 -4.82 0.41 -12.78
N ILE A 47 -5.29 0.75 -11.57
CA ILE A 47 -4.89 2.01 -10.92
C ILE A 47 -3.49 1.89 -10.32
N PHE A 48 -3.25 0.90 -9.45
CA PHE A 48 -1.97 0.79 -8.74
C PHE A 48 -0.88 0.12 -9.57
N ASN A 49 -1.15 -1.03 -10.19
CA ASN A 49 -0.13 -1.78 -10.89
C ASN A 49 0.24 -1.17 -12.25
N GLU A 50 -0.74 -0.71 -13.02
CA GLU A 50 -0.52 -0.14 -14.34
C GLU A 50 -0.45 1.39 -14.35
N GLY A 51 -0.89 2.06 -13.27
CA GLY A 51 -0.91 3.52 -13.18
C GLY A 51 -2.00 4.18 -14.06
N ARG A 52 -3.03 3.43 -14.43
CA ARG A 52 -4.18 3.91 -15.21
C ARG A 52 -5.19 4.63 -14.30
N PHE A 53 -4.82 5.79 -13.78
CA PHE A 53 -5.66 6.54 -12.82
C PHE A 53 -7.03 6.96 -13.38
N GLN A 54 -7.20 7.02 -14.71
CA GLN A 54 -8.48 7.33 -15.34
C GLN A 54 -9.56 6.29 -15.04
N THR A 55 -9.16 5.04 -14.78
CA THR A 55 -10.06 3.95 -14.37
C THR A 55 -10.90 4.33 -13.15
N ALA A 56 -10.39 5.20 -12.27
CA ALA A 56 -11.16 5.69 -11.12
C ALA A 56 -12.48 6.35 -11.52
N ASN A 57 -12.53 7.11 -12.63
CA ASN A 57 -13.76 7.72 -13.14
C ASN A 57 -14.80 6.69 -13.59
N GLU A 58 -14.36 5.48 -13.91
CA GLU A 58 -15.22 4.39 -14.35
C GLU A 58 -15.76 3.57 -13.21
N ILE A 59 -14.97 3.31 -12.17
CA ILE A 59 -15.29 2.35 -11.12
C ILE A 59 -15.66 2.97 -9.77
N TYR A 60 -15.35 4.24 -9.54
CA TYR A 60 -15.78 4.95 -8.33
C TYR A 60 -17.04 5.77 -8.55
N ALA A 61 -17.85 5.90 -7.51
CA ALA A 61 -19.00 6.80 -7.49
C ALA A 61 -18.53 8.26 -7.31
N ARG A 62 -19.34 9.23 -7.76
CA ARG A 62 -19.02 10.66 -7.58
C ARG A 62 -19.07 11.09 -6.11
N ASP A 63 -19.92 10.43 -5.34
CA ASP A 63 -20.13 10.62 -3.91
C ASP A 63 -19.29 9.65 -3.05
N PHE A 64 -18.19 9.14 -3.61
CA PHE A 64 -17.25 8.23 -2.93
C PHE A 64 -16.67 8.86 -1.67
N VAL A 65 -16.55 8.02 -0.63
CA VAL A 65 -15.94 8.37 0.66
C VAL A 65 -14.93 7.29 1.06
N ASN A 66 -13.69 7.69 1.30
CA ASN A 66 -12.70 6.86 1.97
C ASN A 66 -12.67 7.24 3.46
N HIS A 67 -13.02 6.30 4.33
CA HIS A 67 -13.10 6.49 5.77
C HIS A 67 -11.71 6.38 6.41
N GLY A 68 -10.99 7.49 6.45
CA GLY A 68 -9.66 7.56 7.06
C GLY A 68 -9.72 7.61 8.59
N LEU A 69 -8.59 7.33 9.23
CA LEU A 69 -8.50 7.24 10.71
C LEU A 69 -8.93 8.53 11.44
N HIS A 70 -8.67 9.71 10.86
CA HIS A 70 -8.93 11.00 11.51
C HIS A 70 -9.96 11.85 10.76
N ARG A 71 -10.16 11.61 9.49
CA ARG A 71 -11.14 12.28 8.63
C ARG A 71 -11.44 11.43 7.40
N ASP A 72 -12.55 11.74 6.79
CA ASP A 72 -12.89 11.17 5.50
C ASP A 72 -12.19 11.90 4.34
N PHE A 73 -11.96 11.20 3.26
CA PHE A 73 -11.40 11.69 2.01
C PHE A 73 -12.39 11.48 0.87
N ASN A 74 -12.45 12.45 -0.03
CA ASN A 74 -13.22 12.33 -1.26
C ASN A 74 -12.40 11.64 -2.36
N LEU A 75 -13.02 11.39 -3.51
CA LEU A 75 -12.37 10.70 -4.64
C LEU A 75 -11.13 11.43 -5.16
N GLU A 76 -11.14 12.77 -5.21
CA GLU A 76 -9.99 13.54 -5.70
C GLU A 76 -8.78 13.41 -4.78
N GLU A 77 -8.99 13.51 -3.47
CA GLU A 77 -7.97 13.35 -2.44
C GLU A 77 -7.41 11.93 -2.43
N ASP A 78 -8.29 10.93 -2.53
CA ASP A 78 -7.92 9.51 -2.59
C ASP A 78 -7.05 9.21 -3.82
N GLN A 79 -7.48 9.66 -4.99
CA GLN A 79 -6.71 9.49 -6.22
C GLN A 79 -5.39 10.30 -6.24
N ALA A 80 -5.34 11.44 -5.53
CA ALA A 80 -4.09 12.17 -5.34
C ALA A 80 -3.10 11.38 -4.48
N ALA A 81 -3.59 10.69 -3.43
CA ALA A 81 -2.77 9.78 -2.62
C ALA A 81 -2.23 8.61 -3.44
N ALA A 82 -3.07 7.93 -4.23
CA ALA A 82 -2.64 6.83 -5.10
C ALA A 82 -1.55 7.26 -6.11
N ARG A 83 -1.70 8.44 -6.73
CA ARG A 83 -0.67 9.01 -7.61
C ARG A 83 0.64 9.31 -6.87
N TRP A 84 0.53 9.79 -5.64
CA TRP A 84 1.68 10.08 -4.80
C TRP A 84 2.43 8.80 -4.42
N GLU A 85 1.73 7.74 -4.05
CA GLU A 85 2.32 6.43 -3.75
C GLU A 85 3.08 5.88 -4.97
N LYS A 86 2.47 5.94 -6.15
CA LYS A 86 3.13 5.52 -7.40
C LYS A 86 4.35 6.38 -7.77
N LYS A 87 4.33 7.68 -7.41
CA LYS A 87 5.47 8.58 -7.60
C LYS A 87 6.62 8.23 -6.64
N ILE A 88 6.32 7.92 -5.37
CA ILE A 88 7.32 7.52 -4.37
C ILE A 88 7.96 6.19 -4.74
N ALA A 89 7.17 5.24 -5.19
CA ALA A 89 7.59 3.90 -5.58
C ALA A 89 7.10 3.60 -7.01
N PRO A 90 7.85 4.00 -8.05
CA PRO A 90 7.46 3.75 -9.45
C PRO A 90 7.30 2.26 -9.78
N ASP A 91 8.02 1.41 -9.06
CA ASP A 91 7.96 -0.05 -9.13
C ASP A 91 6.89 -0.67 -8.22
N LEU A 92 5.99 0.16 -7.65
CA LEU A 92 4.90 -0.32 -6.80
C LEU A 92 4.08 -1.39 -7.51
N LYS A 93 3.99 -2.54 -6.85
CA LYS A 93 3.21 -3.69 -7.27
C LYS A 93 2.38 -4.18 -6.09
N ILE A 94 1.07 -4.26 -6.28
CA ILE A 94 0.13 -4.80 -5.29
C ILE A 94 -0.38 -6.15 -5.78
N THR A 95 -0.34 -7.13 -4.89
CA THR A 95 -0.86 -8.48 -5.11
C THR A 95 -2.06 -8.69 -4.21
N VAL A 96 -3.14 -9.19 -4.76
CA VAL A 96 -4.31 -9.63 -4.00
C VAL A 96 -4.02 -11.02 -3.45
N ASP A 97 -3.97 -11.14 -2.11
CA ASP A 97 -3.71 -12.40 -1.42
C ASP A 97 -5.00 -13.17 -1.14
N LEU A 98 -6.09 -12.45 -0.81
CA LEU A 98 -7.41 -13.00 -0.54
C LEU A 98 -8.48 -11.97 -0.90
N MET A 99 -9.57 -12.41 -1.49
CA MET A 99 -10.74 -11.57 -1.77
C MET A 99 -12.03 -12.33 -1.48
N VAL A 100 -12.86 -11.74 -0.63
CA VAL A 100 -14.21 -12.25 -0.29
C VAL A 100 -15.24 -11.18 -0.54
N ALA A 101 -16.45 -11.58 -0.88
CA ALA A 101 -17.57 -10.67 -1.06
C ALA A 101 -18.81 -11.21 -0.35
N GLU A 102 -19.55 -10.31 0.28
CA GLU A 102 -20.86 -10.59 0.88
C GLU A 102 -21.78 -9.38 0.65
N GLY A 103 -22.88 -9.59 -0.05
CA GLY A 103 -23.78 -8.52 -0.45
C GLY A 103 -23.08 -7.48 -1.32
N ASP A 104 -23.05 -6.24 -0.86
CA ASP A 104 -22.39 -5.08 -1.49
C ASP A 104 -20.97 -4.85 -1.01
N LEU A 105 -20.47 -5.63 -0.04
CA LEU A 105 -19.15 -5.50 0.53
C LEU A 105 -18.14 -6.45 -0.13
N VAL A 106 -16.97 -5.93 -0.45
CA VAL A 106 -15.80 -6.70 -0.90
C VAL A 106 -14.64 -6.41 0.03
N THR A 107 -14.14 -7.46 0.68
CA THR A 107 -12.95 -7.38 1.53
C THR A 107 -11.77 -8.00 0.80
N VAL A 108 -10.65 -7.28 0.78
CA VAL A 108 -9.42 -7.72 0.12
C VAL A 108 -8.26 -7.63 1.09
N VAL A 109 -7.52 -8.73 1.24
CA VAL A 109 -6.21 -8.76 1.85
C VAL A 109 -5.18 -8.63 0.73
N TRP A 110 -4.26 -7.70 0.85
CA TRP A 110 -3.29 -7.42 -0.19
C TRP A 110 -1.87 -7.24 0.36
N THR A 111 -0.89 -7.46 -0.49
CA THR A 111 0.52 -7.18 -0.23
C THR A 111 1.05 -6.21 -1.28
N ALA A 112 1.54 -5.07 -0.84
CA ALA A 112 2.19 -4.05 -1.67
C ALA A 112 3.71 -4.19 -1.54
N ARG A 113 4.44 -4.09 -2.66
CA ARG A 113 5.90 -4.05 -2.71
C ARG A 113 6.34 -2.90 -3.59
N GLY A 114 7.33 -2.15 -3.12
CA GLY A 114 7.87 -1.02 -3.89
C GLY A 114 9.15 -0.51 -3.27
N THR A 115 9.90 0.29 -4.04
CA THR A 115 11.16 0.90 -3.61
C THR A 115 10.99 2.40 -3.49
N ASN A 116 11.32 2.97 -2.33
CA ASN A 116 11.32 4.42 -2.15
C ASN A 116 12.42 5.06 -3.02
N SER A 117 12.05 5.58 -4.17
CA SER A 117 12.97 6.10 -5.19
C SER A 117 13.03 7.64 -5.25
N VAL A 118 12.15 8.35 -4.51
CA VAL A 118 12.12 9.81 -4.47
C VAL A 118 12.08 10.34 -3.04
N PRO A 119 12.52 11.58 -2.79
CA PRO A 119 12.42 12.20 -1.47
C PRO A 119 10.96 12.33 -0.99
N ILE A 120 10.75 12.14 0.33
CA ILE A 120 9.47 12.35 1.00
C ILE A 120 9.62 13.56 1.92
N GLY A 121 9.11 14.72 1.51
CA GLY A 121 9.31 15.97 2.22
C GLY A 121 10.79 16.33 2.30
N ARG A 122 11.36 16.38 3.54
CA ARG A 122 12.80 16.63 3.79
C ARG A 122 13.63 15.36 3.87
N LEU A 123 13.02 14.19 3.86
CA LEU A 123 13.73 12.92 3.89
C LEU A 123 14.21 12.56 2.47
N PRO A 124 15.49 12.25 2.28
CA PRO A 124 16.00 11.83 0.97
C PRO A 124 15.38 10.50 0.55
N ALA A 125 15.44 10.20 -0.74
CA ALA A 125 15.13 8.86 -1.25
C ALA A 125 16.04 7.84 -0.53
N THR A 126 15.43 6.83 0.09
CA THR A 126 16.18 5.85 0.88
C THR A 126 16.66 4.66 0.05
N GLY A 127 16.05 4.41 -1.12
CA GLY A 127 16.29 3.19 -1.90
C GLY A 127 15.81 1.91 -1.19
N VAL A 128 15.10 2.05 -0.06
CA VAL A 128 14.61 0.90 0.70
C VAL A 128 13.43 0.27 -0.03
N ARG A 129 13.52 -1.05 -0.22
CA ARG A 129 12.38 -1.85 -0.66
C ARG A 129 11.47 -2.12 0.54
N ILE A 130 10.22 -1.75 0.41
CA ILE A 130 9.19 -1.92 1.42
C ILE A 130 8.24 -3.03 0.94
N GLU A 131 7.88 -3.90 1.85
CA GLU A 131 6.78 -4.84 1.70
C GLU A 131 5.75 -4.51 2.79
N GLU A 132 4.52 -4.22 2.38
CA GLU A 132 3.45 -3.82 3.27
C GLU A 132 2.24 -4.71 3.04
N ARG A 133 1.54 -5.08 4.13
CA ARG A 133 0.28 -5.81 4.07
C ARG A 133 -0.85 -4.93 4.58
N GLY A 134 -1.97 -5.01 3.88
CA GLY A 134 -3.16 -4.28 4.29
C GLY A 134 -4.43 -5.05 4.02
N ILE A 135 -5.50 -4.51 4.56
CA ILE A 135 -6.87 -4.96 4.33
C ILE A 135 -7.67 -3.75 3.89
N THR A 136 -8.39 -3.88 2.80
CA THR A 136 -9.35 -2.89 2.32
C THR A 136 -10.72 -3.52 2.24
N VAL A 137 -11.72 -2.80 2.72
CA VAL A 137 -13.14 -3.14 2.54
C VAL A 137 -13.74 -2.06 1.65
N TRP A 138 -14.39 -2.47 0.59
CA TRP A 138 -15.17 -1.59 -0.28
C TRP A 138 -16.65 -1.91 -0.22
N ARG A 139 -17.49 -0.87 -0.21
CA ARG A 139 -18.92 -0.97 -0.53
C ARG A 139 -19.11 -0.66 -2.01
N ILE A 140 -19.63 -1.64 -2.76
CA ILE A 140 -19.81 -1.55 -4.21
C ILE A 140 -21.29 -1.67 -4.53
N VAL A 141 -21.88 -0.58 -5.01
CA VAL A 141 -23.31 -0.49 -5.37
C VAL A 141 -23.39 -0.08 -6.84
N ASP A 142 -24.24 -0.76 -7.60
CA ASP A 142 -24.43 -0.53 -9.03
C ASP A 142 -23.12 -0.53 -9.85
N GLY A 143 -22.18 -1.40 -9.47
CA GLY A 143 -20.87 -1.52 -10.12
C GLY A 143 -19.92 -0.35 -9.83
N LYS A 144 -20.20 0.48 -8.81
CA LYS A 144 -19.37 1.61 -8.38
C LYS A 144 -18.96 1.48 -6.92
N ILE A 145 -17.69 1.76 -6.64
CA ILE A 145 -17.16 1.87 -5.28
C ILE A 145 -17.68 3.18 -4.67
N ARG A 146 -18.45 3.07 -3.58
CA ARG A 146 -19.00 4.22 -2.86
C ARG A 146 -18.26 4.53 -1.58
N GLU A 147 -17.82 3.50 -0.89
CA GLU A 147 -17.15 3.65 0.40
C GLU A 147 -15.93 2.75 0.47
N GLU A 148 -14.92 3.19 1.20
CA GLU A 148 -13.67 2.47 1.44
C GLU A 148 -13.25 2.59 2.89
N TRP A 149 -12.76 1.48 3.45
CA TRP A 149 -12.04 1.39 4.72
C TRP A 149 -10.75 0.63 4.49
N THR A 150 -9.61 1.29 4.72
CA THR A 150 -8.30 0.67 4.55
C THR A 150 -7.51 0.69 5.84
N SER A 151 -6.87 -0.42 6.18
CA SER A 151 -5.97 -0.56 7.31
C SER A 151 -4.69 -1.27 6.89
N PHE A 152 -3.53 -0.70 7.28
CA PHE A 152 -2.20 -1.28 7.08
C PHE A 152 -1.24 -0.86 8.20
N ASP A 153 -0.09 -1.56 8.33
CA ASP A 153 0.87 -1.30 9.40
C ASP A 153 1.88 -0.19 9.02
N LEU A 154 1.47 1.06 9.24
CA LEU A 154 2.33 2.23 9.01
C LEU A 154 3.63 2.17 9.84
N LEU A 155 3.64 1.53 11.03
CA LEU A 155 4.82 1.44 11.88
C LEU A 155 5.93 0.59 11.23
N HIS A 156 5.57 -0.42 10.44
CA HIS A 156 6.54 -1.21 9.70
C HIS A 156 7.32 -0.33 8.72
N ILE A 157 6.63 0.50 7.95
CA ILE A 157 7.23 1.46 7.00
C ILE A 157 8.16 2.44 7.73
N VAL A 158 7.67 3.06 8.81
CA VAL A 158 8.45 4.02 9.61
C VAL A 158 9.71 3.37 10.18
N ARG A 159 9.61 2.17 10.72
CA ARG A 159 10.77 1.42 11.25
C ARG A 159 11.80 1.10 10.16
N ALA A 160 11.36 0.70 8.97
CA ALA A 160 12.24 0.42 7.85
C ALA A 160 13.04 1.67 7.45
N VAL A 161 12.39 2.84 7.34
CA VAL A 161 13.02 4.13 7.02
C VAL A 161 13.99 4.57 8.12
N ILE A 162 13.60 4.49 9.40
CA ILE A 162 14.46 4.86 10.53
C ILE A 162 15.69 3.94 10.60
N SER A 163 15.52 2.65 10.38
CA SER A 163 16.62 1.68 10.37
C SER A 163 17.68 2.04 9.34
N GLN A 164 17.26 2.43 8.15
CA GLN A 164 18.19 2.85 7.09
C GLN A 164 18.91 4.16 7.45
N LEU A 165 18.19 5.13 7.98
CA LEU A 165 18.76 6.42 8.40
C LEU A 165 19.80 6.23 9.50
N LYS A 166 19.58 5.32 10.45
CA LYS A 166 20.54 4.97 11.51
C LYS A 166 21.88 4.51 10.95
N TRP A 167 21.88 3.60 9.98
CA TRP A 167 23.12 3.11 9.36
C TRP A 167 23.87 4.18 8.57
N THR A 168 23.15 5.07 7.89
CA THR A 168 23.72 6.22 7.20
C THR A 168 24.40 7.15 8.19
N LEU A 169 23.77 7.48 9.32
CA LEU A 169 24.35 8.31 10.36
C LEU A 169 25.58 7.67 11.00
N ILE A 170 25.56 6.36 11.27
CA ILE A 170 26.70 5.62 11.81
C ILE A 170 27.88 5.68 10.83
N SER A 171 27.66 5.44 9.54
CA SER A 171 28.73 5.48 8.55
C SER A 171 29.33 6.88 8.40
N LEU A 172 28.54 7.95 8.44
CA LEU A 172 29.02 9.33 8.44
C LEU A 172 29.86 9.65 9.69
N ALA A 173 29.39 9.19 10.86
CA ALA A 173 30.16 9.38 12.11
C ALA A 173 31.50 8.65 12.06
N CYS A 174 31.54 7.41 11.59
CA CYS A 174 32.78 6.67 11.39
C CYS A 174 33.73 7.36 10.40
N ALA A 175 33.20 7.86 9.28
CA ALA A 175 34.00 8.61 8.31
C ALA A 175 34.61 9.89 8.91
N ALA A 176 33.82 10.62 9.71
CA ALA A 176 34.32 11.82 10.43
C ALA A 176 35.43 11.48 11.42
N VAL A 177 35.32 10.42 12.20
CA VAL A 177 36.36 9.95 13.13
C VAL A 177 37.62 9.59 12.38
N VAL A 178 37.53 8.87 11.26
CA VAL A 178 38.70 8.52 10.42
C VAL A 178 39.37 9.77 9.87
N LEU A 179 38.57 10.73 9.38
CA LEU A 179 39.11 12.00 8.88
C LEU A 179 39.87 12.78 9.95
N VAL A 180 39.30 12.92 11.15
CA VAL A 180 39.97 13.59 12.30
C VAL A 180 41.25 12.87 12.65
N TRP A 181 41.25 11.54 12.69
CA TRP A 181 42.49 10.77 12.96
C TRP A 181 43.57 11.01 11.91
N LEU A 182 43.20 11.03 10.62
CA LEU A 182 44.13 11.32 9.52
C LEU A 182 44.74 12.73 9.64
N VAL A 183 43.91 13.73 9.97
CA VAL A 183 44.35 15.11 10.18
C VAL A 183 45.34 15.17 11.34
N ILE A 184 45.05 14.57 12.49
CA ILE A 184 45.95 14.52 13.64
C ILE A 184 47.28 13.84 13.27
N ARG A 185 47.21 12.73 12.57
CA ARG A 185 48.40 12.00 12.11
C ARG A 185 49.24 12.85 11.16
N PHE A 186 48.62 13.56 10.24
CA PHE A 186 49.31 14.47 9.31
C PHE A 186 49.99 15.64 10.03
N VAL A 187 49.29 16.31 10.96
CA VAL A 187 49.85 17.42 11.77
C VAL A 187 51.02 16.93 12.59
N ARG A 188 50.93 15.79 13.26
CA ARG A 188 52.05 15.20 14.02
C ARG A 188 53.26 14.93 13.13
N LYS A 189 53.05 14.42 11.92
CA LYS A 189 54.15 14.19 10.96
C LYS A 189 54.84 15.50 10.58
N LEU A 190 54.08 16.57 10.31
CA LEU A 190 54.65 17.89 10.01
C LEU A 190 55.49 18.46 11.18
N TRP A 191 55.02 18.29 12.40
CA TRP A 191 55.76 18.76 13.60
C TRP A 191 57.09 18.01 13.77
N HIS A 192 57.11 16.70 13.52
CA HIS A 192 58.36 15.93 13.58
C HIS A 192 59.36 16.29 12.48
N THR A 193 58.92 16.72 11.31
CA THR A 193 59.81 17.15 10.22
C THR A 193 60.37 18.54 10.42
N HIS A 194 59.72 19.45 11.17
CA HIS A 194 60.20 20.80 11.43
C HIS A 194 60.99 20.92 12.73
N GLY A 195 60.89 19.95 13.64
CA GLY A 195 61.59 19.96 14.93
C GLY A 195 63.04 19.46 14.91
N SER A 196 63.56 18.96 13.77
CA SER A 196 64.93 18.42 13.64
C SER A 196 65.95 19.43 13.09
N GLY A 197 65.61 20.75 13.12
CA GLY A 197 66.58 21.80 12.82
C GLY A 197 67.54 21.98 14.00
N SER A 198 68.72 21.48 13.88
CA SER A 198 69.86 21.52 14.81
C SER A 198 70.16 22.92 15.42
N PRO A 199 70.39 23.07 16.73
CA PRO A 199 71.00 24.28 17.25
C PRO A 199 72.46 24.32 16.82
N GLY A 200 72.76 25.37 16.07
CA GLY A 200 74.10 25.65 15.56
C GLY A 200 75.18 25.57 16.62
N ARG A 201 76.24 24.94 16.25
CA ARG A 201 77.57 24.87 16.88
C ARG A 201 78.10 26.30 17.10
N ALA A 202 78.11 26.74 18.31
CA ALA A 202 78.86 27.95 18.67
C ALA A 202 80.40 27.65 18.56
N LEU A 203 81.02 28.37 17.68
CA LEU A 203 82.51 28.41 17.57
C LEU A 203 83.10 29.26 18.67
N ARG A 204 84.17 28.79 19.17
CA ARG A 204 85.17 29.55 19.95
C ARG A 204 85.79 30.64 19.10
#